data_80d433a3179eab64775734a1d62d94ac
#
_entry.id   80d433a3179eab64775734a1d62d94ac
#
_cell.length_a   1.000
_cell.length_b   1.000
_cell.length_c   1.000
_cell.angle_alpha   90.00
_cell.angle_beta   90.00
_cell.angle_gamma   90.00
#
_symmetry.space_group_name_H-M   'P 1'
#
loop_
_entity.id
_entity.type
_entity.pdbx_description
1 polymer ?
#
loop_
_entity_poly.entity_id
_entity_poly.type
_entity_poly.pdbx_seq_one_letter_code
_entity_poly.pdbx_strand_id
1 'polypeptide(L)'
;MEDKREMPDGLFEQTGACKFCGQLKVMHTAQEWSQERLDEEATLSCSCAAARTYAYRQEAYETAVGAIDKLFAKENRLKWLYKVDLDPALKPIMMDAIQAMEGGIINSVSFQTGPVDIKLTARADGRIRVKWNYKDKGEEEQ
;
A
#
# COMPACT_ATOMS: atom_id res chain seq x y z
N MET A 1 31.34 11.40 14.66
CA MET A 1 31.25 12.24 13.94
C MET A 1 30.11 12.31 13.31
N GLU A 2 29.74 13.04 12.81
CA GLU A 2 28.67 13.10 12.34
C GLU A 2 28.66 12.97 11.03
N ASP A 3 27.92 12.34 10.44
CA ASP A 3 27.85 12.17 9.14
C ASP A 3 26.91 13.07 8.50
N LYS A 4 26.30 13.94 9.19
CA LYS A 4 25.32 14.85 8.63
C LYS A 4 25.96 16.17 8.35
N ARG A 5 25.89 16.60 7.10
CA ARG A 5 26.45 17.86 6.71
C ARG A 5 25.48 18.56 5.84
N GLU A 6 25.38 19.85 5.98
CA GLU A 6 24.51 20.65 5.16
C GLU A 6 25.20 20.92 3.85
N MET A 7 24.54 20.67 2.74
CA MET A 7 25.09 20.93 1.43
C MET A 7 24.99 22.39 1.10
N PRO A 8 25.82 22.89 0.15
CA PRO A 8 25.78 24.30 -0.20
C PRO A 8 24.43 24.80 -0.70
N ASP A 9 23.59 23.91 -1.25
CA ASP A 9 22.28 24.30 -1.72
C ASP A 9 21.19 24.08 -0.68
N GLY A 10 21.56 23.86 0.57
CA GLY A 10 20.58 23.67 1.63
C GLY A 10 20.18 22.26 1.87
N LEU A 11 20.81 21.30 1.23
CA LEU A 11 20.48 19.90 1.43
C LEU A 11 21.37 19.28 2.50
N PHE A 12 20.86 18.23 3.11
CA PHE A 12 21.62 17.44 4.06
C PHE A 12 22.15 16.20 3.37
N GLU A 13 23.41 15.86 3.64
CA GLU A 13 24.00 14.63 3.15
C GLU A 13 23.91 13.60 4.25
N GLN A 14 23.19 12.52 4.02
CA GLN A 14 22.95 11.51 5.04
C GLN A 14 23.09 10.12 4.42
N THR A 15 23.39 9.14 5.24
CA THR A 15 23.65 7.78 4.76
C THR A 15 22.71 6.80 5.44
N GLY A 16 22.10 5.94 4.63
CA GLY A 16 21.32 4.83 5.12
C GLY A 16 21.92 3.51 4.67
N ALA A 17 21.46 2.42 5.26
CA ALA A 17 21.94 1.09 4.93
C ALA A 17 20.77 0.17 4.64
N CYS A 18 20.91 -0.67 3.62
CA CYS A 18 19.91 -1.66 3.31
C CYS A 18 19.74 -2.61 4.49
N LYS A 19 18.51 -2.87 4.87
CA LYS A 19 18.19 -3.71 6.02
C LYS A 19 18.60 -5.16 5.82
N PHE A 20 18.75 -5.58 4.57
CA PHE A 20 19.03 -6.98 4.28
C PHE A 20 20.49 -7.24 3.98
N CYS A 21 21.15 -6.42 3.20
CA CYS A 21 22.54 -6.67 2.82
C CYS A 21 23.52 -5.66 3.42
N GLY A 22 23.03 -4.58 4.01
CA GLY A 22 23.92 -3.62 4.66
C GLY A 22 24.59 -2.63 3.74
N GLN A 23 24.29 -2.67 2.44
CA GLN A 23 24.92 -1.75 1.50
C GLN A 23 24.50 -0.32 1.81
N LEU A 24 25.48 0.56 1.83
CA LEU A 24 25.25 1.96 2.19
C LEU A 24 24.80 2.76 0.99
N LYS A 25 23.97 3.74 1.25
CA LYS A 25 23.52 4.68 0.23
C LYS A 25 23.56 6.09 0.79
N VAL A 26 24.18 6.99 0.05
CA VAL A 26 24.23 8.40 0.42
C VAL A 26 23.04 9.11 -0.20
N MET A 27 22.37 9.91 0.59
CA MET A 27 21.17 10.63 0.15
C MET A 27 21.31 12.10 0.47
N HIS A 28 20.72 12.93 -0.38
CA HIS A 28 20.69 14.37 -0.19
C HIS A 28 19.26 14.82 -0.03
N THR A 29 18.92 15.29 1.16
CA THR A 29 17.55 15.61 1.47
C THR A 29 17.42 17.05 1.95
N ALA A 30 16.25 17.64 1.73
CA ALA A 30 15.98 19.00 2.17
C ALA A 30 15.84 19.10 3.68
N GLN A 31 15.51 18.01 4.32
CA GLN A 31 15.34 17.96 5.76
C GLN A 31 16.12 16.78 6.30
N GLU A 32 16.44 16.87 7.58
CA GLU A 32 17.15 15.79 8.23
C GLU A 32 16.18 14.64 8.49
N TRP A 33 16.49 13.45 8.00
CA TRP A 33 15.64 12.28 8.18
C TRP A 33 16.14 11.44 9.34
N SER A 34 15.23 10.68 9.94
CA SER A 34 15.64 9.72 10.96
C SER A 34 16.45 8.60 10.31
N GLN A 35 17.26 7.92 11.12
CA GLN A 35 18.05 6.81 10.59
C GLN A 35 17.13 5.71 10.07
N GLU A 36 15.99 5.51 10.72
CA GLU A 36 15.04 4.51 10.29
C GLU A 36 14.54 4.80 8.88
N ARG A 37 14.25 6.07 8.59
CA ARG A 37 13.79 6.46 7.28
C ARG A 37 14.89 6.35 6.25
N LEU A 38 16.12 6.69 6.63
CA LEU A 38 17.25 6.56 5.73
C LEU A 38 17.49 5.11 5.35
N ASP A 39 17.40 4.21 6.32
CA ASP A 39 17.59 2.79 6.06
C ASP A 39 16.47 2.24 5.21
N GLU A 40 15.25 2.71 5.41
CA GLU A 40 14.13 2.28 4.59
C GLU A 40 14.34 2.69 3.14
N GLU A 41 14.78 3.92 2.89
CA GLU A 41 15.03 4.37 1.53
C GLU A 41 16.19 3.61 0.90
N ALA A 42 17.22 3.34 1.67
CA ALA A 42 18.34 2.56 1.16
C ALA A 42 17.90 1.15 0.78
N THR A 43 16.98 0.57 1.57
CA THR A 43 16.46 -0.76 1.30
C THR A 43 15.62 -0.76 0.03
N LEU A 44 14.72 0.22 -0.11
CA LEU A 44 13.83 0.26 -1.25
C LEU A 44 14.58 0.44 -2.57
N SER A 45 15.74 1.08 -2.53
CA SER A 45 16.51 1.31 -3.74
C SER A 45 17.66 0.34 -3.91
N CYS A 46 17.87 -0.60 -2.99
CA CYS A 46 18.95 -1.56 -3.10
C CYS A 46 18.60 -2.64 -4.12
N SER A 47 19.63 -3.17 -4.80
CA SER A 47 19.41 -4.17 -5.83
C SER A 47 19.57 -5.60 -5.34
N CYS A 48 19.84 -5.82 -4.06
CA CYS A 48 19.96 -7.19 -3.57
C CYS A 48 18.60 -7.90 -3.64
N ALA A 49 18.62 -9.23 -3.73
CA ALA A 49 17.39 -9.98 -3.98
C ALA A 49 16.35 -9.76 -2.89
N ALA A 50 16.76 -9.76 -1.62
CA ALA A 50 15.83 -9.59 -0.53
C ALA A 50 15.20 -8.20 -0.54
N ALA A 51 16.01 -7.17 -0.85
CA ALA A 51 15.50 -5.82 -0.90
C ALA A 51 14.53 -5.64 -2.06
N ARG A 52 14.78 -6.28 -3.19
CA ARG A 52 13.88 -6.17 -4.33
C ARG A 52 12.55 -6.83 -4.04
N THR A 53 12.55 -7.97 -3.35
CA THR A 53 11.30 -8.60 -2.95
C THR A 53 10.53 -7.70 -1.98
N TYR A 54 11.26 -7.10 -1.04
CA TYR A 54 10.64 -6.20 -0.08
C TYR A 54 10.01 -5.00 -0.78
N ALA A 55 10.74 -4.38 -1.72
CA ALA A 55 10.23 -3.23 -2.45
C ALA A 55 8.99 -3.59 -3.27
N TYR A 56 9.01 -4.76 -3.89
CA TYR A 56 7.88 -5.22 -4.69
C TYR A 56 6.64 -5.38 -3.81
N ARG A 57 6.81 -5.96 -2.63
CA ARG A 57 5.68 -6.15 -1.71
C ARG A 57 5.16 -4.82 -1.19
N GLN A 58 6.05 -3.88 -0.92
CA GLN A 58 5.61 -2.57 -0.47
C GLN A 58 4.81 -1.86 -1.55
N GLU A 59 5.27 -1.94 -2.78
CA GLU A 59 4.54 -1.33 -3.88
C GLU A 59 3.18 -1.99 -4.07
N ALA A 60 3.12 -3.31 -3.97
CA ALA A 60 1.85 -4.02 -4.12
C ALA A 60 0.88 -3.63 -3.02
N TYR A 61 1.38 -3.49 -1.79
CA TYR A 61 0.56 -3.08 -0.66
C TYR A 61 0.03 -1.66 -0.88
N GLU A 62 0.89 -0.74 -1.28
CA GLU A 62 0.49 0.64 -1.49
C GLU A 62 -0.52 0.76 -2.62
N THR A 63 -0.34 -0.02 -3.68
CA THR A 63 -1.29 -0.02 -4.77
C THR A 63 -2.66 -0.51 -4.31
N ALA A 64 -2.69 -1.56 -3.49
CA ALA A 64 -3.94 -2.08 -2.97
C ALA A 64 -4.61 -1.08 -2.04
N VAL A 65 -3.82 -0.42 -1.18
CA VAL A 65 -4.35 0.61 -0.30
C VAL A 65 -4.96 1.74 -1.10
N GLY A 66 -4.27 2.16 -2.17
CA GLY A 66 -4.79 3.19 -3.04
C GLY A 66 -6.10 2.81 -3.70
N ALA A 67 -6.22 1.54 -4.10
CA ALA A 67 -7.47 1.06 -4.70
C ALA A 67 -8.61 1.09 -3.68
N ILE A 68 -8.31 0.73 -2.43
CA ILE A 68 -9.32 0.79 -1.38
C ILE A 68 -9.72 2.24 -1.10
N ASP A 69 -8.74 3.15 -1.06
CA ASP A 69 -9.04 4.56 -0.86
C ASP A 69 -10.00 5.06 -1.94
N LYS A 70 -9.83 4.61 -3.17
CA LYS A 70 -10.70 5.04 -4.25
C LYS A 70 -12.12 4.55 -4.07
N LEU A 71 -12.33 3.41 -3.42
CA LEU A 71 -13.68 2.92 -3.17
C LEU A 71 -14.45 3.85 -2.24
N PHE A 72 -13.74 4.54 -1.35
CA PHE A 72 -14.38 5.43 -0.39
C PHE A 72 -14.32 6.89 -0.79
N ALA A 73 -13.79 7.19 -1.97
CA ALA A 73 -13.68 8.57 -2.44
C ALA A 73 -15.03 9.06 -2.93
N LYS A 74 -15.22 10.38 -2.83
CA LYS A 74 -16.47 10.98 -3.26
C LYS A 74 -16.72 10.77 -4.75
N GLU A 75 -15.65 10.68 -5.53
CA GLU A 75 -15.77 10.53 -6.97
C GLU A 75 -15.96 9.10 -7.40
N ASN A 76 -16.02 8.17 -6.46
CA ASN A 76 -16.16 6.78 -6.81
C ASN A 76 -17.49 6.54 -7.49
N ARG A 77 -17.48 5.65 -8.49
CA ARG A 77 -18.69 5.36 -9.27
C ARG A 77 -19.81 4.78 -8.43
N LEU A 78 -19.48 4.04 -7.37
CA LEU A 78 -20.50 3.50 -6.51
C LEU A 78 -21.37 4.60 -5.93
N LYS A 79 -20.73 5.64 -5.41
CA LYS A 79 -21.45 6.74 -4.81
C LYS A 79 -22.10 7.62 -5.88
N TRP A 80 -21.32 7.92 -6.91
CA TRP A 80 -21.77 8.85 -7.93
C TRP A 80 -22.86 8.27 -8.82
N LEU A 81 -22.68 7.05 -9.28
CA LEU A 81 -23.57 6.43 -10.24
C LEU A 81 -24.68 5.63 -9.58
N TYR A 82 -24.37 4.87 -8.55
CA TYR A 82 -25.32 3.98 -7.92
C TYR A 82 -25.84 4.49 -6.58
N LYS A 83 -25.37 5.64 -6.14
CA LYS A 83 -25.81 6.25 -4.88
C LYS A 83 -25.53 5.38 -3.68
N VAL A 84 -24.44 4.64 -3.72
CA VAL A 84 -24.04 3.79 -2.61
C VAL A 84 -22.94 4.46 -1.82
N ASP A 85 -23.13 4.54 -0.49
CA ASP A 85 -22.15 5.07 0.42
C ASP A 85 -21.63 3.91 1.25
N LEU A 86 -20.39 3.54 1.07
CA LEU A 86 -19.79 2.47 1.85
C LEU A 86 -19.55 2.94 3.28
N ASP A 87 -19.85 2.07 4.24
CA ASP A 87 -19.63 2.38 5.64
C ASP A 87 -18.13 2.57 5.90
N PRO A 88 -17.73 3.72 6.44
CA PRO A 88 -16.28 3.93 6.69
C PRO A 88 -15.67 2.90 7.61
N ALA A 89 -16.46 2.24 8.44
CA ALA A 89 -15.94 1.20 9.32
C ALA A 89 -15.41 -0.01 8.55
N LEU A 90 -15.82 -0.16 7.29
CA LEU A 90 -15.36 -1.25 6.47
C LEU A 90 -13.89 -1.08 6.05
N LYS A 91 -13.44 0.15 5.96
CA LYS A 91 -12.09 0.42 5.46
C LYS A 91 -11.00 -0.20 6.33
N PRO A 92 -11.00 -0.03 7.67
CA PRO A 92 -9.96 -0.69 8.47
C PRO A 92 -9.99 -2.20 8.35
N ILE A 93 -11.18 -2.79 8.18
CA ILE A 93 -11.29 -4.23 8.03
C ILE A 93 -10.61 -4.68 6.73
N MET A 94 -10.81 -3.92 5.67
CA MET A 94 -10.19 -4.23 4.39
C MET A 94 -8.68 -4.05 4.45
N MET A 95 -8.20 -3.05 5.20
CA MET A 95 -6.77 -2.85 5.36
C MET A 95 -6.13 -4.02 6.11
N ASP A 96 -6.81 -4.52 7.14
CA ASP A 96 -6.33 -5.69 7.86
C ASP A 96 -6.28 -6.91 6.95
N ALA A 97 -7.28 -7.05 6.08
CA ALA A 97 -7.30 -8.17 5.14
C ALA A 97 -6.11 -8.10 4.18
N ILE A 98 -5.78 -6.90 3.70
CA ILE A 98 -4.64 -6.75 2.81
C ILE A 98 -3.36 -7.17 3.49
N GLN A 99 -3.18 -6.82 4.77
CA GLN A 99 -1.99 -7.22 5.49
C GLN A 99 -1.91 -8.74 5.64
N ALA A 100 -3.04 -9.37 5.91
CA ALA A 100 -3.06 -10.83 6.02
C ALA A 100 -2.76 -11.49 4.68
N MET A 101 -3.22 -10.89 3.59
CA MET A 101 -2.95 -11.43 2.27
C MET A 101 -1.49 -11.25 1.88
N GLU A 102 -0.91 -10.13 2.26
CA GLU A 102 0.49 -9.88 1.99
C GLU A 102 1.37 -10.85 2.74
N GLY A 103 0.97 -11.22 3.95
CA GLY A 103 1.71 -12.20 4.73
C GLY A 103 1.47 -13.64 4.31
N GLY A 104 0.60 -13.86 3.32
CA GLY A 104 0.33 -15.21 2.85
C GLY A 104 -0.63 -16.01 3.71
N ILE A 105 -1.26 -15.36 4.68
CA ILE A 105 -2.19 -16.06 5.55
C ILE A 105 -3.47 -16.41 4.84
N ILE A 106 -3.97 -15.50 4.00
CA ILE A 106 -5.16 -15.74 3.20
C ILE A 106 -4.88 -15.31 1.76
N ASN A 107 -5.61 -15.91 0.83
CA ASN A 107 -5.43 -15.62 -0.59
C ASN A 107 -6.52 -14.76 -1.17
N SER A 108 -7.70 -14.77 -0.57
CA SER A 108 -8.77 -13.92 -1.05
C SER A 108 -9.77 -13.71 0.07
N VAL A 109 -10.50 -12.61 -0.05
CA VAL A 109 -11.53 -12.31 0.92
C VAL A 109 -12.62 -11.53 0.20
N SER A 110 -13.86 -11.77 0.57
CA SER A 110 -14.99 -11.11 -0.04
C SER A 110 -15.79 -10.37 1.02
N PHE A 111 -16.29 -9.20 0.65
CA PHE A 111 -17.14 -8.41 1.51
C PHE A 111 -18.46 -8.18 0.79
N GLN A 112 -19.54 -8.43 1.46
CA GLN A 112 -20.84 -8.10 0.92
C GLN A 112 -21.43 -6.98 1.76
N THR A 113 -21.75 -5.88 1.12
CA THR A 113 -22.29 -4.76 1.85
C THR A 113 -23.44 -4.21 1.03
N GLY A 114 -24.67 -4.59 1.40
CA GLY A 114 -25.85 -4.23 0.64
C GLY A 114 -25.79 -4.83 -0.75
N PRO A 115 -25.97 -4.02 -1.78
CA PRO A 115 -25.93 -4.52 -3.15
C PRO A 115 -24.51 -4.60 -3.72
N VAL A 116 -23.49 -4.34 -2.92
CA VAL A 116 -22.14 -4.28 -3.42
C VAL A 116 -21.34 -5.46 -2.90
N ASP A 117 -20.64 -6.13 -3.82
CA ASP A 117 -19.67 -7.17 -3.48
C ASP A 117 -18.29 -6.62 -3.76
N ILE A 118 -17.39 -6.74 -2.81
CA ILE A 118 -16.01 -6.33 -2.97
C ILE A 118 -15.14 -7.55 -2.73
N LYS A 119 -14.25 -7.82 -3.67
CA LYS A 119 -13.39 -8.99 -3.54
C LYS A 119 -11.93 -8.58 -3.65
N LEU A 120 -11.14 -9.03 -2.70
CA LEU A 120 -9.70 -8.85 -2.70
C LEU A 120 -9.08 -10.20 -3.01
N THR A 121 -8.19 -10.24 -3.99
CA THR A 121 -7.57 -11.49 -4.42
C THR A 121 -6.08 -11.31 -4.56
N ALA A 122 -5.30 -12.21 -3.95
CA ALA A 122 -3.86 -12.20 -4.12
C ALA A 122 -3.54 -12.89 -5.43
N ARG A 123 -2.76 -12.23 -6.27
CA ARG A 123 -2.38 -12.78 -7.57
C ARG A 123 -1.07 -13.54 -7.44
N ALA A 124 -0.82 -14.37 -8.44
CA ALA A 124 0.40 -15.17 -8.44
C ALA A 124 1.66 -14.30 -8.41
N ASP A 125 1.58 -13.10 -8.98
CA ASP A 125 2.73 -12.21 -9.00
C ASP A 125 2.90 -11.41 -7.72
N GLY A 126 2.09 -11.68 -6.70
CA GLY A 126 2.20 -10.97 -5.42
C GLY A 126 1.36 -9.74 -5.30
N ARG A 127 0.72 -9.32 -6.36
CA ARG A 127 -0.13 -8.15 -6.29
C ARG A 127 -1.51 -8.52 -5.79
N ILE A 128 -2.21 -7.53 -5.25
CA ILE A 128 -3.55 -7.75 -4.72
C ILE A 128 -4.53 -7.03 -5.61
N ARG A 129 -5.52 -7.78 -6.10
CA ARG A 129 -6.53 -7.22 -6.96
C ARG A 129 -7.74 -6.84 -6.14
N VAL A 130 -8.23 -5.62 -6.35
CA VAL A 130 -9.44 -5.14 -5.69
C VAL A 130 -10.51 -5.01 -6.75
N LYS A 131 -11.57 -5.80 -6.63
CA LYS A 131 -12.69 -5.75 -7.56
C LYS A 131 -13.97 -5.50 -6.81
N TRP A 132 -14.88 -4.77 -7.41
CA TRP A 132 -16.18 -4.58 -6.82
C TRP A 132 -17.24 -4.71 -7.89
N ASN A 133 -18.45 -5.06 -7.44
CA ASN A 133 -19.57 -5.30 -8.29
C ASN A 133 -20.80 -4.76 -7.65
N TYR A 134 -21.62 -4.06 -8.41
CA TYR A 134 -22.91 -3.59 -7.91
C TYR A 134 -23.97 -4.51 -8.46
N LYS A 135 -24.75 -5.14 -7.58
CA LYS A 135 -25.79 -6.04 -8.00
C LYS A 135 -27.13 -5.36 -7.94
N ASP A 136 -27.77 -5.32 -9.09
CA ASP A 136 -29.10 -4.78 -9.12
C ASP A 136 -30.02 -5.81 -8.49
N LYS A 137 -30.69 -5.42 -7.41
CA LYS A 137 -31.43 -6.37 -6.72
C LYS A 137 -32.79 -6.38 -7.08
N GLY A 138 -33.07 -6.05 -8.20
CA GLY A 138 -34.41 -6.14 -8.61
C GLY A 138 -35.09 -7.34 -8.14
N GLU A 139 -34.43 -8.25 -7.88
CA GLU A 139 -35.01 -9.33 -7.45
C GLU A 139 -34.88 -9.62 -6.18
N GLU A 140 -34.84 -9.66 -5.60
CA GLU A 140 -34.82 -9.86 -4.59
C GLU A 140 -35.44 -10.45 -3.91
N GLU A 141 -35.65 -10.93 -3.47
CA GLU A 141 -36.15 -11.46 -2.93
C GLU A 141 -36.66 -11.43 -2.29
N GLN A 142 -37.04 -11.59 -1.97
CA GLN A 142 -37.54 -11.58 -1.34
C GLN A 142 -37.59 -12.18 -0.75
#